data_3c46778bc2f0605ad31842dde452f313
#
_entry.id   3c46778bc2f0605ad31842dde452f313
#
_cell.length_a   1.000
_cell.length_b   1.000
_cell.length_c   1.000
_cell.angle_alpha   90.00
_cell.angle_beta   90.00
_cell.angle_gamma   90.00
#
_symmetry.space_group_name_H-M   'P 1'
#
loop_
_entity.id
_entity.type
_entity.pdbx_description
1 polymer ?
#
loop_
_entity_poly.entity_id
_entity_poly.type
_entity_poly.pdbx_seq_one_letter_code
_entity_poly.pdbx_strand_id
1 'polypeptide(L)'
;MFFITVLLMGLAGLFGLAADAVIQKENKVVQEIKFNPVYCFNKPSEKLILRPEFIGCIIGEDEPLGQSEIKEGTERPTQLHPQLLARFHSAQAAAKAEGVTMTIDSGYRSLETQNYLFQRAIKEHKTPEEAIKWVLPGDLSRHPWGLALDVNLNHDKSGASWLEANGATFGLCRVYENEWWHFEPLIAPGGICPPLMPDASHLK
;
A
#
# COMPACT_ATOMS: atom_id res chain seq x y z
N MET A 1 28.19 32.41 67.49
CA MET A 1 26.92 31.95 66.85
C MET A 1 26.98 32.19 65.32
N PHE A 2 27.99 31.58 64.66
CA PHE A 2 28.24 31.88 63.23
C PHE A 2 28.76 30.65 62.44
N PHE A 3 28.42 29.38 62.84
CA PHE A 3 28.98 28.19 62.16
C PHE A 3 27.95 27.15 61.73
N ILE A 4 26.66 27.45 61.82
CA ILE A 4 25.62 26.38 61.44
C ILE A 4 24.96 26.63 60.10
N THR A 5 25.08 27.83 59.53
CA THR A 5 24.31 28.17 58.28
C THR A 5 24.98 27.76 56.97
N VAL A 6 26.26 27.40 56.96
CA VAL A 6 27.00 27.06 55.73
C VAL A 6 26.89 25.59 55.38
N LEU A 7 26.59 24.70 56.34
CA LEU A 7 26.52 23.22 56.06
C LEU A 7 25.21 22.75 55.46
N LEU A 8 24.13 23.52 55.60
CA LEU A 8 22.82 23.15 55.05
C LEU A 8 22.63 23.49 53.56
N MET A 9 23.36 24.48 53.03
CA MET A 9 23.27 24.79 51.59
C MET A 9 24.03 23.82 50.70
N GLY A 10 25.06 23.14 51.21
CA GLY A 10 25.82 22.16 50.44
C GLY A 10 25.12 20.84 50.20
N LEU A 11 24.23 20.41 51.10
CA LEU A 11 23.48 19.17 50.98
C LEU A 11 22.27 19.29 50.03
N ALA A 12 21.62 20.44 49.99
CA ALA A 12 20.51 20.68 49.06
C ALA A 12 20.95 20.70 47.59
N GLY A 13 22.16 21.21 47.31
CA GLY A 13 22.70 21.23 45.96
C GLY A 13 23.08 19.84 45.41
N LEU A 14 23.56 18.94 46.28
CA LEU A 14 23.95 17.60 45.86
C LEU A 14 22.74 16.68 45.58
N PHE A 15 21.65 16.85 46.30
CA PHE A 15 20.43 16.09 46.07
C PHE A 15 19.69 16.59 44.83
N GLY A 16 19.70 17.87 44.51
CA GLY A 16 19.11 18.45 43.30
C GLY A 16 19.80 17.96 42.01
N LEU A 17 21.13 17.94 41.99
CA LEU A 17 21.89 17.47 40.82
C LEU A 17 21.76 15.98 40.57
N ALA A 18 21.60 15.16 41.61
CA ALA A 18 21.39 13.73 41.45
C ALA A 18 19.96 13.41 40.96
N ALA A 19 18.96 14.13 41.43
CA ALA A 19 17.58 13.99 41.01
C ALA A 19 17.38 14.41 39.52
N ASP A 20 17.97 15.55 39.13
CA ASP A 20 17.91 16.01 37.74
C ASP A 20 18.65 15.08 36.78
N ALA A 21 19.77 14.49 37.18
CA ALA A 21 20.50 13.51 36.37
C ALA A 21 19.74 12.20 36.21
N VAL A 22 19.01 11.76 37.23
CA VAL A 22 18.17 10.55 37.17
C VAL A 22 16.94 10.81 36.29
N ILE A 23 16.27 11.94 36.43
CA ILE A 23 15.11 12.33 35.63
C ILE A 23 15.50 12.50 34.15
N GLN A 24 16.66 13.11 33.85
CA GLN A 24 17.14 13.21 32.48
C GLN A 24 17.51 11.87 31.87
N LYS A 25 18.01 10.92 32.65
CA LYS A 25 18.33 9.58 32.17
C LYS A 25 17.08 8.74 31.89
N GLU A 26 16.06 8.88 32.74
CA GLU A 26 14.75 8.20 32.48
C GLU A 26 14.03 8.83 31.30
N ASN A 27 14.01 10.14 31.12
CA ASN A 27 13.44 10.79 29.96
C ASN A 27 14.16 10.45 28.66
N LYS A 28 15.44 10.11 28.69
CA LYS A 28 16.20 9.70 27.51
C LYS A 28 15.89 8.28 27.05
N VAL A 29 15.47 7.41 27.97
CA VAL A 29 15.08 6.04 27.66
C VAL A 29 13.65 5.96 27.08
N VAL A 30 12.78 6.89 27.44
CA VAL A 30 11.37 6.92 26.95
C VAL A 30 11.24 7.51 25.54
N GLN A 31 12.26 8.16 25.00
CA GLN A 31 12.17 8.88 23.72
C GLN A 31 12.42 8.05 22.46
N GLU A 32 12.64 6.75 22.51
CA GLU A 32 13.00 5.95 21.33
C GLU A 32 12.13 4.73 21.03
N ILE A 33 10.94 4.64 21.55
CA ILE A 33 10.00 3.63 21.03
C ILE A 33 9.30 4.24 19.80
N LYS A 34 9.97 4.19 18.66
CA LYS A 34 9.33 4.45 17.37
C LYS A 34 8.40 3.26 17.06
N PHE A 35 7.14 3.43 17.37
CA PHE A 35 6.12 2.51 16.87
C PHE A 35 5.99 2.74 15.37
N ASN A 36 6.27 1.71 14.56
CA ASN A 36 5.92 1.72 13.15
C ASN A 36 4.42 1.42 13.04
N PRO A 37 3.60 2.36 12.55
CA PRO A 37 2.19 2.07 12.36
C PRO A 37 2.01 1.13 11.18
N VAL A 38 1.00 0.25 11.26
CA VAL A 38 0.55 -0.61 10.18
C VAL A 38 -0.79 -0.13 9.65
N TYR A 39 -1.01 -0.24 8.35
CA TYR A 39 -2.30 0.07 7.74
C TYR A 39 -3.22 -1.15 7.83
N CYS A 40 -4.44 -0.94 8.32
CA CYS A 40 -5.46 -1.96 8.46
C CYS A 40 -6.75 -1.52 7.76
N PHE A 41 -7.45 -2.43 7.08
CA PHE A 41 -8.72 -2.10 6.44
C PHE A 41 -9.87 -2.12 7.44
N ASN A 42 -10.49 -0.98 7.66
CA ASN A 42 -11.68 -0.86 8.49
C ASN A 42 -12.95 -1.06 7.65
N LYS A 43 -13.60 -2.22 7.77
CA LYS A 43 -14.80 -2.57 7.00
C LYS A 43 -15.96 -1.57 7.16
N PRO A 44 -16.30 -1.09 8.38
CA PRO A 44 -17.40 -0.14 8.54
C PRO A 44 -17.21 1.19 7.83
N SER A 45 -15.97 1.69 7.73
CA SER A 45 -15.67 2.97 7.07
C SER A 45 -15.17 2.82 5.66
N GLU A 46 -14.88 1.59 5.20
CA GLU A 46 -14.23 1.27 3.92
C GLU A 46 -12.93 2.05 3.69
N LYS A 47 -12.15 2.25 4.76
CA LYS A 47 -10.90 3.02 4.74
C LYS A 47 -9.75 2.24 5.35
N LEU A 48 -8.53 2.55 4.93
CA LEU A 48 -7.35 2.15 5.69
C LEU A 48 -7.20 3.07 6.90
N ILE A 49 -6.97 2.47 8.06
CA ILE A 49 -6.67 3.13 9.32
C ILE A 49 -5.28 2.72 9.80
N LEU A 50 -4.58 3.62 10.47
CA LEU A 50 -3.31 3.32 11.09
C LEU A 50 -3.55 2.72 12.48
N ARG A 51 -2.88 1.57 12.76
CA ARG A 51 -2.82 0.97 14.10
C ARG A 51 -1.36 0.87 14.54
N PRO A 52 -1.07 0.99 15.83
CA PRO A 52 0.26 0.67 16.35
C PRO A 52 0.65 -0.78 16.00
N GLU A 53 1.90 -1.01 15.60
CA GLU A 53 2.41 -2.34 15.21
C GLU A 53 2.15 -3.41 16.29
N PHE A 54 2.27 -3.05 17.57
CA PHE A 54 2.05 -3.98 18.69
C PHE A 54 0.58 -4.39 18.88
N ILE A 55 -0.38 -3.67 18.29
CA ILE A 55 -1.79 -4.05 18.23
C ILE A 55 -2.06 -4.87 16.96
N GLY A 56 -1.43 -4.45 15.85
CA GLY A 56 -1.66 -5.03 14.53
C GLY A 56 -3.07 -4.84 14.00
N CYS A 57 -3.39 -5.53 12.93
CA CYS A 57 -4.73 -5.58 12.36
C CYS A 57 -5.56 -6.69 13.02
N ILE A 58 -6.84 -6.46 13.21
CA ILE A 58 -7.77 -7.51 13.68
C ILE A 58 -8.09 -8.44 12.49
N ILE A 59 -8.58 -9.65 12.81
CA ILE A 59 -8.89 -10.68 11.80
C ILE A 59 -9.75 -10.09 10.66
N GLY A 60 -9.28 -10.26 9.43
CA GLY A 60 -9.92 -9.80 8.20
C GLY A 60 -9.69 -8.33 7.83
N GLU A 61 -8.82 -7.62 8.54
CA GLU A 61 -8.40 -6.23 8.18
C GLU A 61 -7.15 -6.18 7.31
N ASP A 62 -6.36 -7.25 7.28
CA ASP A 62 -5.02 -7.31 6.64
C ASP A 62 -4.87 -8.47 5.65
N GLU A 63 -5.92 -9.22 5.39
CA GLU A 63 -5.85 -10.35 4.47
C GLU A 63 -5.59 -9.88 3.03
N PRO A 64 -4.79 -10.62 2.25
CA PRO A 64 -4.72 -10.44 0.81
C PRO A 64 -6.10 -10.55 0.19
N LEU A 65 -6.42 -9.72 -0.80
CA LEU A 65 -7.69 -9.85 -1.49
C LEU A 65 -7.64 -11.06 -2.41
N GLY A 66 -8.39 -12.09 -2.03
CA GLY A 66 -8.56 -13.29 -2.83
C GLY A 66 -9.32 -13.00 -4.13
N GLN A 67 -9.39 -14.04 -4.96
CA GLN A 67 -10.25 -14.05 -6.13
C GLN A 67 -11.70 -13.89 -5.68
N SER A 68 -12.33 -12.80 -6.06
CA SER A 68 -13.76 -12.55 -5.81
C SER A 68 -14.59 -12.95 -7.01
N GLU A 69 -15.90 -12.97 -6.84
CA GLU A 69 -16.82 -13.11 -7.96
C GLU A 69 -16.61 -12.00 -8.99
N ILE A 70 -16.80 -12.33 -10.27
CA ILE A 70 -16.75 -11.34 -11.36
C ILE A 70 -17.81 -10.29 -11.07
N LYS A 71 -17.40 -9.04 -11.04
CA LYS A 71 -18.32 -7.91 -10.91
C LYS A 71 -19.08 -7.72 -12.22
N GLU A 72 -20.33 -7.36 -12.09
CA GLU A 72 -21.12 -6.86 -13.20
C GLU A 72 -21.51 -5.40 -12.94
N GLY A 73 -21.71 -4.64 -14.00
CA GLY A 73 -22.15 -3.26 -13.92
C GLY A 73 -21.45 -2.33 -14.90
N THR A 74 -21.63 -1.03 -14.65
CA THR A 74 -21.06 0.02 -15.51
C THR A 74 -19.56 0.10 -15.36
N GLU A 75 -18.83 0.00 -16.48
CA GLU A 75 -17.38 0.12 -16.50
C GLU A 75 -16.94 1.54 -16.14
N ARG A 76 -16.24 1.65 -15.02
CA ARG A 76 -15.54 2.87 -14.59
C ARG A 76 -14.20 2.49 -13.98
N PRO A 77 -13.14 3.25 -14.24
CA PRO A 77 -11.82 2.96 -13.66
C PRO A 77 -11.83 2.82 -12.13
N THR A 78 -12.71 3.55 -11.46
CA THR A 78 -12.84 3.55 -10.00
C THR A 78 -13.82 2.51 -9.44
N GLN A 79 -14.47 1.71 -10.29
CA GLN A 79 -15.38 0.65 -9.84
C GLN A 79 -14.62 -0.61 -9.40
N LEU A 80 -13.74 -0.44 -8.44
CA LEU A 80 -12.88 -1.47 -7.90
C LEU A 80 -13.53 -2.18 -6.68
N HIS A 81 -12.92 -3.27 -6.27
CA HIS A 81 -13.21 -3.84 -4.95
C HIS A 81 -12.98 -2.76 -3.88
N PRO A 82 -13.88 -2.58 -2.88
CA PRO A 82 -13.77 -1.50 -1.90
C PRO A 82 -12.43 -1.42 -1.19
N GLN A 83 -11.84 -2.57 -0.84
CA GLN A 83 -10.52 -2.61 -0.22
C GLN A 83 -9.40 -2.14 -1.17
N LEU A 84 -9.44 -2.54 -2.45
CA LEU A 84 -8.45 -2.08 -3.42
C LEU A 84 -8.54 -0.56 -3.60
N LEU A 85 -9.77 -0.03 -3.72
CA LEU A 85 -9.99 1.40 -3.85
C LEU A 85 -9.49 2.18 -2.62
N ALA A 86 -9.75 1.67 -1.41
CA ALA A 86 -9.27 2.28 -0.17
C ALA A 86 -7.72 2.27 -0.08
N ARG A 87 -7.07 1.18 -0.48
CA ARG A 87 -5.60 1.06 -0.56
C ARG A 87 -5.02 2.07 -1.54
N PHE A 88 -5.63 2.16 -2.73
CA PHE A 88 -5.19 3.14 -3.74
C PHE A 88 -5.36 4.58 -3.26
N HIS A 89 -6.50 4.95 -2.68
CA HIS A 89 -6.72 6.31 -2.16
C HIS A 89 -5.73 6.69 -1.06
N SER A 90 -5.35 5.75 -0.21
CA SER A 90 -4.32 5.99 0.82
C SER A 90 -2.94 6.20 0.20
N ALA A 91 -2.57 5.39 -0.78
CA ALA A 91 -1.33 5.56 -1.55
C ALA A 91 -1.33 6.88 -2.31
N GLN A 92 -2.44 7.23 -2.98
CA GLN A 92 -2.61 8.49 -3.72
C GLN A 92 -2.45 9.72 -2.81
N ALA A 93 -3.02 9.67 -1.59
CA ALA A 93 -2.87 10.75 -0.62
C ALA A 93 -1.41 10.92 -0.16
N ALA A 94 -0.70 9.81 0.07
CA ALA A 94 0.72 9.84 0.44
C ALA A 94 1.59 10.37 -0.70
N ALA A 95 1.40 9.89 -1.93
CA ALA A 95 2.09 10.38 -3.13
C ALA A 95 1.86 11.89 -3.35
N LYS A 96 0.62 12.35 -3.18
CA LYS A 96 0.27 13.76 -3.29
C LYS A 96 0.99 14.63 -2.24
N ALA A 97 1.18 14.14 -1.03
CA ALA A 97 1.94 14.84 0.00
C ALA A 97 3.42 15.02 -0.39
N GLU A 98 3.94 14.17 -1.26
CA GLU A 98 5.28 14.25 -1.86
C GLU A 98 5.30 14.95 -3.22
N GLY A 99 4.18 15.56 -3.64
CA GLY A 99 4.06 16.29 -4.91
C GLY A 99 3.88 15.40 -6.14
N VAL A 100 3.60 14.10 -5.96
CA VAL A 100 3.39 13.14 -7.05
C VAL A 100 1.90 12.98 -7.35
N THR A 101 1.52 13.13 -8.63
CA THR A 101 0.16 12.91 -9.10
C THR A 101 -0.02 11.46 -9.53
N MET A 102 -1.10 10.84 -9.06
CA MET A 102 -1.42 9.45 -9.36
C MET A 102 -2.89 9.36 -9.81
N THR A 103 -3.14 8.68 -10.93
CA THR A 103 -4.48 8.49 -11.51
C THR A 103 -4.72 7.02 -11.80
N ILE A 104 -5.99 6.59 -11.71
CA ILE A 104 -6.42 5.28 -12.22
C ILE A 104 -6.91 5.51 -13.66
N ASP A 105 -6.19 4.99 -14.63
CA ASP A 105 -6.56 5.09 -16.04
C ASP A 105 -7.43 3.90 -16.48
N SER A 106 -7.23 2.74 -15.87
CA SER A 106 -8.06 1.57 -16.05
C SER A 106 -8.18 0.79 -14.75
N GLY A 107 -9.38 0.34 -14.43
CA GLY A 107 -9.66 -0.48 -13.26
C GLY A 107 -10.61 -1.61 -13.63
N TYR A 108 -11.88 -1.54 -13.18
CA TYR A 108 -12.87 -2.53 -13.58
C TYR A 108 -13.12 -2.48 -15.09
N ARG A 109 -13.10 -3.65 -15.71
CA ARG A 109 -13.57 -3.92 -17.07
C ARG A 109 -14.53 -5.09 -17.01
N SER A 110 -15.62 -5.07 -17.79
CA SER A 110 -16.49 -6.23 -17.90
C SER A 110 -15.74 -7.42 -18.52
N LEU A 111 -16.26 -8.62 -18.29
CA LEU A 111 -15.75 -9.84 -18.92
C LEU A 111 -15.77 -9.72 -20.45
N GLU A 112 -16.82 -9.11 -20.98
CA GLU A 112 -16.99 -8.88 -22.42
C GLU A 112 -15.91 -7.95 -22.95
N THR A 113 -15.70 -6.79 -22.33
CA THR A 113 -14.65 -5.84 -22.71
C THR A 113 -13.26 -6.46 -22.62
N GLN A 114 -12.97 -7.20 -21.55
CA GLN A 114 -11.67 -7.85 -21.39
C GLN A 114 -11.42 -8.89 -22.49
N ASN A 115 -12.41 -9.70 -22.82
CA ASN A 115 -12.32 -10.67 -23.92
C ASN A 115 -12.18 -9.97 -25.27
N TYR A 116 -12.88 -8.87 -25.49
CA TYR A 116 -12.72 -8.06 -26.70
C TYR A 116 -11.28 -7.53 -26.84
N LEU A 117 -10.70 -7.01 -25.75
CA LEU A 117 -9.30 -6.55 -25.73
C LEU A 117 -8.32 -7.68 -26.04
N PHE A 118 -8.54 -8.88 -25.50
CA PHE A 118 -7.74 -10.06 -25.80
C PHE A 118 -7.83 -10.45 -27.29
N GLN A 119 -9.02 -10.44 -27.88
CA GLN A 119 -9.18 -10.70 -29.31
C GLN A 119 -8.50 -9.65 -30.19
N ARG A 120 -8.48 -8.39 -29.76
CA ARG A 120 -7.69 -7.34 -30.42
C ARG A 120 -6.19 -7.62 -30.32
N ALA A 121 -5.71 -7.99 -29.16
CA ALA A 121 -4.31 -8.33 -28.93
C ALA A 121 -3.87 -9.51 -29.82
N ILE A 122 -4.71 -10.55 -30.01
CA ILE A 122 -4.43 -11.65 -30.95
C ILE A 122 -4.24 -11.13 -32.38
N LYS A 123 -5.07 -10.20 -32.83
CA LYS A 123 -4.92 -9.58 -34.17
C LYS A 123 -3.63 -8.78 -34.31
N GLU A 124 -3.23 -8.10 -33.27
CA GLU A 124 -2.02 -7.29 -33.21
C GLU A 124 -0.76 -8.15 -33.16
N HIS A 125 -0.71 -9.10 -32.23
CA HIS A 125 0.44 -9.96 -31.94
C HIS A 125 0.47 -11.27 -32.75
N LYS A 126 -0.56 -11.51 -33.58
CA LYS A 126 -0.70 -12.62 -34.54
C LYS A 126 -1.09 -13.96 -33.95
N THR A 127 -0.73 -14.25 -32.69
CA THR A 127 -1.10 -15.52 -32.04
C THR A 127 -1.65 -15.30 -30.62
N PRO A 128 -2.46 -16.20 -30.08
CA PRO A 128 -2.91 -16.13 -28.69
C PRO A 128 -1.74 -16.17 -27.69
N GLU A 129 -0.69 -16.95 -27.99
CA GLU A 129 0.49 -17.11 -27.12
C GLU A 129 1.30 -15.82 -27.02
N GLU A 130 1.38 -15.02 -28.08
CA GLU A 130 2.01 -13.71 -28.03
C GLU A 130 1.09 -12.66 -27.42
N ALA A 131 -0.21 -12.73 -27.69
CA ALA A 131 -1.20 -11.79 -27.16
C ALA A 131 -1.31 -11.86 -25.63
N ILE A 132 -1.26 -13.07 -25.05
CA ILE A 132 -1.42 -13.29 -23.61
C ILE A 132 -0.30 -12.63 -22.77
N LYS A 133 0.84 -12.35 -23.38
CA LYS A 133 1.93 -11.61 -22.72
C LYS A 133 1.56 -10.17 -22.37
N TRP A 134 0.56 -9.61 -23.06
CA TRP A 134 0.15 -8.21 -22.95
C TRP A 134 -1.30 -8.04 -22.45
N VAL A 135 -2.17 -8.94 -22.80
CA VAL A 135 -3.59 -8.88 -22.44
C VAL A 135 -4.08 -10.28 -22.10
N LEU A 136 -4.50 -10.49 -20.87
CA LEU A 136 -5.12 -11.73 -20.44
C LEU A 136 -6.56 -11.84 -20.96
N PRO A 137 -7.06 -13.05 -21.27
CA PRO A 137 -8.49 -13.28 -21.44
C PRO A 137 -9.25 -13.01 -20.13
N GLY A 138 -10.57 -12.82 -20.24
CA GLY A 138 -11.38 -12.33 -19.14
C GLY A 138 -11.43 -13.23 -17.91
N ASP A 139 -11.31 -14.53 -18.10
CA ASP A 139 -11.31 -15.53 -17.03
C ASP A 139 -9.99 -15.59 -16.23
N LEU A 140 -8.90 -15.08 -16.80
CA LEU A 140 -7.58 -15.01 -16.16
C LEU A 140 -7.25 -13.61 -15.63
N SER A 141 -7.79 -12.56 -16.25
CA SER A 141 -7.53 -11.18 -15.86
C SER A 141 -8.23 -10.82 -14.55
N ARG A 142 -7.56 -10.03 -13.71
CA ARG A 142 -8.14 -9.53 -12.46
C ARG A 142 -8.97 -8.25 -12.62
N HIS A 143 -8.93 -7.62 -13.78
CA HIS A 143 -9.78 -6.45 -14.07
C HIS A 143 -11.28 -6.74 -13.98
N PRO A 144 -11.82 -7.88 -14.50
CA PRO A 144 -13.23 -8.22 -14.33
C PRO A 144 -13.68 -8.50 -12.89
N TRP A 145 -12.73 -8.75 -12.01
CA TRP A 145 -13.03 -8.90 -10.58
C TRP A 145 -12.93 -7.59 -9.79
N GLY A 146 -12.50 -6.50 -10.46
CA GLY A 146 -12.20 -5.23 -9.82
C GLY A 146 -10.99 -5.30 -8.89
N LEU A 147 -10.06 -6.21 -9.16
CA LEU A 147 -8.85 -6.47 -8.36
C LEU A 147 -7.54 -6.11 -9.08
N ALA A 148 -7.63 -5.35 -10.16
CA ALA A 148 -6.48 -4.78 -10.84
C ALA A 148 -6.73 -3.31 -11.16
N LEU A 149 -5.66 -2.53 -11.23
CA LEU A 149 -5.69 -1.14 -11.65
C LEU A 149 -4.44 -0.78 -12.45
N ASP A 150 -4.63 0.01 -13.49
CA ASP A 150 -3.58 0.58 -14.30
C ASP A 150 -3.39 2.05 -13.92
N VAL A 151 -2.19 2.37 -13.43
CA VAL A 151 -1.86 3.68 -12.86
C VAL A 151 -1.03 4.49 -13.84
N ASN A 152 -1.46 5.73 -14.10
CA ASN A 152 -0.77 6.68 -14.97
C ASN A 152 -0.43 6.14 -16.37
N LEU A 153 -1.16 5.14 -16.90
CA LEU A 153 -0.88 4.50 -18.19
C LEU A 153 -0.84 5.52 -19.35
N ASN A 154 -1.71 6.52 -19.30
CA ASN A 154 -1.83 7.55 -20.33
C ASN A 154 -1.08 8.86 -19.95
N HIS A 155 -0.28 8.84 -18.88
CA HIS A 155 0.44 9.98 -18.34
C HIS A 155 1.94 9.68 -18.21
N ASP A 156 2.65 10.53 -17.49
CA ASP A 156 4.03 10.22 -17.11
C ASP A 156 4.09 9.08 -16.08
N LYS A 157 5.24 8.43 -15.99
CA LYS A 157 5.43 7.27 -15.10
C LYS A 157 5.56 7.61 -13.62
N SER A 158 5.55 8.89 -13.24
CA SER A 158 5.89 9.31 -11.87
C SER A 158 5.01 8.65 -10.82
N GLY A 159 3.69 8.63 -11.01
CA GLY A 159 2.74 8.01 -10.10
C GLY A 159 2.92 6.50 -9.99
N ALA A 160 3.10 5.80 -11.10
CA ALA A 160 3.33 4.36 -11.11
C ALA A 160 4.69 4.01 -10.50
N SER A 161 5.76 4.78 -10.79
CA SER A 161 7.07 4.57 -10.18
C SER A 161 7.06 4.80 -8.67
N TRP A 162 6.32 5.82 -8.22
CA TRP A 162 6.12 6.03 -6.78
C TRP A 162 5.38 4.85 -6.15
N LEU A 163 4.33 4.36 -6.80
CA LEU A 163 3.55 3.21 -6.31
C LEU A 163 4.38 1.91 -6.31
N GLU A 164 5.24 1.70 -7.30
CA GLU A 164 6.18 0.55 -7.31
C GLU A 164 7.12 0.59 -6.09
N ALA A 165 7.63 1.77 -5.74
CA ALA A 165 8.54 1.93 -4.61
C ALA A 165 7.84 1.85 -3.23
N ASN A 166 6.59 2.31 -3.12
CA ASN A 166 5.90 2.51 -1.83
C ASN A 166 4.64 1.65 -1.66
N GLY A 167 4.17 1.01 -2.74
CA GLY A 167 2.87 0.32 -2.80
C GLY A 167 2.72 -0.81 -1.79
N ALA A 168 3.82 -1.50 -1.44
CA ALA A 168 3.82 -2.55 -0.42
C ALA A 168 3.25 -2.08 0.93
N THR A 169 3.51 -0.82 1.32
CA THR A 169 2.94 -0.19 2.53
C THR A 169 1.41 -0.23 2.53
N PHE A 170 0.80 -0.15 1.34
CA PHE A 170 -0.65 -0.14 1.15
C PHE A 170 -1.18 -1.50 0.66
N GLY A 171 -0.32 -2.50 0.54
CA GLY A 171 -0.67 -3.83 0.03
C GLY A 171 -0.90 -3.88 -1.48
N LEU A 172 -0.29 -2.96 -2.23
CA LEU A 172 -0.36 -2.85 -3.68
C LEU A 172 0.99 -3.23 -4.30
N CYS A 173 0.97 -4.18 -5.23
CA CYS A 173 2.19 -4.65 -5.88
C CYS A 173 2.07 -4.53 -7.39
N ARG A 174 3.14 -4.07 -8.04
CA ARG A 174 3.32 -4.29 -9.47
C ARG A 174 3.47 -5.79 -9.73
N VAL A 175 2.95 -6.28 -10.86
CA VAL A 175 2.84 -7.73 -11.12
C VAL A 175 3.82 -8.18 -12.22
N TYR A 176 3.94 -7.42 -13.30
CA TYR A 176 4.67 -7.81 -14.51
C TYR A 176 5.82 -6.85 -14.83
N GLU A 177 6.93 -7.38 -15.36
CA GLU A 177 8.08 -6.57 -15.80
C GLU A 177 7.74 -5.70 -17.02
N ASN A 178 6.94 -6.22 -17.94
CA ASN A 178 6.54 -5.52 -19.16
C ASN A 178 5.41 -4.51 -18.96
N GLU A 179 4.69 -4.54 -17.81
CA GLU A 179 3.57 -3.64 -17.51
C GLU A 179 3.89 -2.77 -16.29
N TRP A 180 4.59 -1.66 -16.50
CA TRP A 180 4.99 -0.72 -15.44
C TRP A 180 3.81 -0.04 -14.74
N TRP A 181 2.61 -0.08 -15.32
CA TRP A 181 1.39 0.56 -14.87
C TRP A 181 0.46 -0.36 -14.08
N HIS A 182 0.63 -1.68 -14.17
CA HIS A 182 -0.32 -2.68 -13.65
C HIS A 182 -0.03 -3.07 -12.21
N PHE A 183 -1.01 -2.85 -11.33
CA PHE A 183 -0.91 -3.14 -9.90
C PHE A 183 -2.10 -3.94 -9.39
N GLU A 184 -1.82 -4.84 -8.43
CA GLU A 184 -2.81 -5.69 -7.78
C GLU A 184 -2.62 -5.72 -6.25
N PRO A 185 -3.69 -6.03 -5.47
CA PRO A 185 -3.63 -6.12 -4.01
C PRO A 185 -3.12 -7.50 -3.55
N LEU A 186 -1.89 -7.87 -3.92
CA LEU A 186 -1.35 -9.22 -3.75
C LEU A 186 -0.99 -9.59 -2.31
N ILE A 187 -0.83 -8.61 -1.44
CA ILE A 187 -0.32 -8.77 -0.07
C ILE A 187 -1.18 -7.99 0.92
N ALA A 188 -1.06 -8.32 2.19
CA ALA A 188 -1.52 -7.44 3.26
C ALA A 188 -0.72 -6.12 3.24
N PRO A 189 -1.31 -4.97 3.64
CA PRO A 189 -0.57 -3.73 3.78
C PRO A 189 0.67 -3.89 4.69
N GLY A 190 1.83 -3.44 4.20
CA GLY A 190 3.12 -3.60 4.89
C GLY A 190 3.83 -4.94 4.65
N GLY A 191 3.24 -5.84 3.86
CA GLY A 191 3.88 -7.10 3.46
C GLY A 191 4.99 -6.90 2.42
N ILE A 192 5.52 -7.99 1.91
CA ILE A 192 6.57 -8.00 0.88
C ILE A 192 5.96 -8.43 -0.45
N CYS A 193 6.06 -7.58 -1.46
CA CYS A 193 5.61 -7.92 -2.81
C CYS A 193 6.40 -9.10 -3.38
N PRO A 194 5.74 -10.05 -4.07
CA PRO A 194 6.42 -11.11 -4.77
C PRO A 194 7.32 -10.56 -5.88
N PRO A 195 8.31 -11.34 -6.34
CA PRO A 195 9.07 -10.99 -7.53
C PRO A 195 8.16 -10.77 -8.73
N LEU A 196 8.52 -9.83 -9.60
CA LEU A 196 7.79 -9.60 -10.85
C LEU A 196 7.83 -10.84 -11.74
N MET A 197 6.72 -11.11 -12.41
CA MET A 197 6.69 -12.05 -13.53
C MET A 197 7.14 -11.34 -14.81
N PRO A 198 7.86 -12.01 -15.72
CA PRO A 198 8.29 -11.38 -16.97
C PRO A 198 7.17 -10.76 -17.78
N ASP A 199 6.03 -11.45 -17.87
CA ASP A 199 4.79 -11.02 -18.50
C ASP A 199 3.60 -11.85 -18.00
N ALA A 200 2.40 -11.55 -18.47
CA ALA A 200 1.18 -12.17 -18.01
C ALA A 200 1.01 -13.64 -18.44
N SER A 201 1.81 -14.17 -19.38
CA SER A 201 1.79 -15.58 -19.76
C SER A 201 2.35 -16.52 -18.67
N HIS A 202 2.98 -15.95 -17.64
CA HIS A 202 3.59 -16.69 -16.52
C HIS A 202 2.63 -16.88 -15.32
N LEU A 203 1.36 -16.47 -15.43
CA LEU A 203 0.33 -16.81 -14.44
C LEU A 203 0.21 -18.33 -14.32
N LYS A 204 0.30 -18.84 -13.10
CA LYS A 204 0.15 -20.28 -12.79
C LYS A 204 -1.20 -20.56 -12.14
#